data_4b64371843208b0f79ae864c3572ec94
#
_entry.id   4b64371843208b0f79ae864c3572ec94
#
_cell.length_a   1.000
_cell.length_b   1.000
_cell.length_c   1.000
_cell.angle_alpha   90.00
_cell.angle_beta   90.00
_cell.angle_gamma   90.00
#
_symmetry.space_group_name_H-M   'P 1'
#
loop_
_entity.id
_entity.type
_entity.pdbx_description
1 polymer ?
#
loop_
_entity_poly.entity_id
_entity_poly.type
_entity_poly.pdbx_seq_one_letter_code
_entity_poly.pdbx_strand_id
1 'polypeptide(L)'
;MKRKTKLRLISLAMLVIAVIFLFCAVSCPTLGHVFYLGPFRIAAEQWRVFYKLYAAITVGLFLLSFLVRERKPEGSAPAPEMTFERLNHGWNAGPNAAEVQVEVSAPNIAIRFPLNTLQFPEFHPGDEAVLTFHSCLQYRLGPPNDEGFHVFGQSRFRDRGVQWGEFYQVHGSDWREIFPDPIPVSPQPEEALRHYLFYFKDETFECLAQSYDLRFVRGETQRTGGGECQR
;
A
#
# COMPACT_ATOMS: atom_id res chain seq x y z
N MET A 1 6.21 12.79 -2.87
CA MET A 1 5.54 13.62 -1.84
C MET A 1 4.64 14.63 -2.53
N LYS A 2 3.32 14.54 -2.38
CA LYS A 2 2.33 15.36 -3.08
C LYS A 2 2.54 16.86 -2.75
N ARG A 3 2.36 17.74 -3.74
CA ARG A 3 2.58 19.21 -3.62
C ARG A 3 1.90 19.84 -2.38
N LYS A 4 0.71 19.35 -2.02
CA LYS A 4 -0.02 19.74 -0.80
C LYS A 4 0.73 19.41 0.50
N THR A 5 1.36 18.25 0.58
CA THR A 5 2.14 17.84 1.77
C THR A 5 3.37 18.73 1.94
N LYS A 6 4.04 19.10 0.83
CA LYS A 6 5.16 20.05 0.85
C LYS A 6 4.71 21.45 1.34
N LEU A 7 3.58 21.95 0.81
CA LEU A 7 3.06 23.25 1.23
C LEU A 7 2.66 23.27 2.72
N ARG A 8 2.01 22.21 3.21
CA ARG A 8 1.65 22.09 4.64
C ARG A 8 2.86 22.00 5.55
N LEU A 9 3.92 21.27 5.15
CA LEU A 9 5.17 21.20 5.90
C LEU A 9 5.88 22.55 5.95
N ILE A 10 5.94 23.28 4.83
CA ILE A 10 6.53 24.62 4.78
C ILE A 10 5.71 25.57 5.66
N SER A 11 4.38 25.54 5.58
CA SER A 11 3.50 26.37 6.39
C SER A 11 3.64 26.07 7.89
N LEU A 12 3.78 24.80 8.27
CA LEU A 12 4.01 24.39 9.66
C LEU A 12 5.38 24.87 10.16
N ALA A 13 6.43 24.73 9.37
CA ALA A 13 7.76 25.21 9.72
C ALA A 13 7.78 26.72 9.92
N MET A 14 7.11 27.47 9.03
CA MET A 14 6.97 28.93 9.16
C MET A 14 6.16 29.33 10.41
N LEU A 15 5.13 28.56 10.77
CA LEU A 15 4.35 28.79 11.98
C LEU A 15 5.21 28.60 13.25
N VAL A 16 6.02 27.55 13.29
CA VAL A 16 6.93 27.28 14.43
C VAL A 16 7.95 28.42 14.58
N ILE A 17 8.53 28.87 13.46
CA ILE A 17 9.45 30.01 13.47
C ILE A 17 8.73 31.28 13.96
N ALA A 18 7.49 31.54 13.52
CA ALA A 18 6.69 32.70 13.97
C ALA A 18 6.43 32.65 15.49
N VAL A 19 6.13 31.48 16.04
CA VAL A 19 5.92 31.28 17.48
C VAL A 19 7.21 31.53 18.27
N ILE A 20 8.36 31.08 17.80
CA ILE A 20 9.68 31.33 18.40
C ILE A 20 9.97 32.84 18.42
N PHE A 21 9.73 33.53 17.28
CA PHE A 21 9.91 34.99 17.19
C PHE A 21 8.94 35.74 18.13
N LEU A 22 7.69 35.28 18.26
CA LEU A 22 6.73 35.85 19.20
C LEU A 22 7.19 35.71 20.62
N PHE A 23 7.64 34.52 21.00
CA PHE A 23 8.16 34.23 22.34
C PHE A 23 9.35 35.14 22.66
N CYS A 24 10.30 35.27 21.73
CA CYS A 24 11.44 36.18 21.89
C CYS A 24 11.00 37.64 22.00
N ALA A 25 10.02 38.06 21.20
CA ALA A 25 9.51 39.45 21.23
C ALA A 25 8.74 39.79 22.52
N VAL A 26 8.02 38.83 23.10
CA VAL A 26 7.26 38.99 24.35
C VAL A 26 8.19 38.89 25.59
N SER A 27 9.17 38.02 25.54
CA SER A 27 10.09 37.79 26.66
C SER A 27 11.17 38.87 26.81
N CYS A 28 11.39 39.71 25.80
CA CYS A 28 12.46 40.69 25.76
C CYS A 28 12.16 42.13 26.12
N PRO A 29 10.90 42.60 26.29
CA PRO A 29 10.64 44.01 26.73
C PRO A 29 11.22 44.34 28.10
N THR A 30 11.52 43.31 28.90
CA THR A 30 12.02 43.48 30.30
C THR A 30 13.51 43.68 30.42
N LEU A 31 14.29 43.46 29.35
CA LEU A 31 15.75 43.42 29.45
C LEU A 31 16.51 44.53 28.70
N GLY A 32 15.86 45.41 27.94
CA GLY A 32 16.54 46.52 27.25
C GLY A 32 17.65 46.11 26.28
N HIS A 33 17.65 44.87 25.82
CA HIS A 33 18.74 44.31 25.04
C HIS A 33 18.54 44.42 23.53
N VAL A 34 19.66 44.70 22.86
CA VAL A 34 19.79 44.70 21.40
C VAL A 34 20.01 43.23 20.97
N PHE A 35 19.21 42.76 20.04
CA PHE A 35 19.40 41.42 19.46
C PHE A 35 20.43 41.43 18.35
N TYR A 36 21.29 40.41 18.35
CA TYR A 36 22.22 40.17 17.27
C TYR A 36 21.73 38.97 16.45
N LEU A 37 21.43 39.18 15.19
CA LEU A 37 21.18 38.13 14.22
C LEU A 37 22.41 38.08 13.28
N GLY A 38 23.42 37.30 13.66
CA GLY A 38 24.69 37.32 12.98
C GLY A 38 25.33 38.71 13.08
N PRO A 39 25.77 39.33 11.95
CA PRO A 39 26.40 40.66 11.94
C PRO A 39 25.40 41.84 12.08
N PHE A 40 24.10 41.56 12.12
CA PHE A 40 23.07 42.62 12.11
C PHE A 40 22.61 42.98 13.53
N ARG A 41 22.70 44.25 13.85
CA ARG A 41 22.15 44.86 15.08
C ARG A 41 20.74 45.36 14.81
N ILE A 42 19.73 44.76 15.42
CA ILE A 42 18.33 45.13 15.19
C ILE A 42 17.77 45.76 16.45
N ALA A 43 17.24 47.01 16.35
CA ALA A 43 16.60 47.67 17.44
C ALA A 43 15.23 47.06 17.76
N ALA A 44 14.83 47.05 19.04
CA ALA A 44 13.59 46.44 19.52
C ALA A 44 12.32 46.92 18.79
N GLU A 45 12.32 48.17 18.32
CA GLU A 45 11.21 48.75 17.53
C GLU A 45 11.08 48.14 16.14
N GLN A 46 12.22 47.85 15.49
CA GLN A 46 12.24 47.21 14.17
C GLN A 46 11.76 45.76 14.27
N TRP A 47 12.04 45.07 15.38
CA TRP A 47 11.55 43.72 15.62
C TRP A 47 10.02 43.63 15.66
N ARG A 48 9.33 44.64 16.22
CA ARG A 48 7.86 44.71 16.27
C ARG A 48 7.24 44.80 14.85
N VAL A 49 7.91 45.51 13.95
CA VAL A 49 7.42 45.65 12.56
C VAL A 49 7.68 44.36 11.78
N PHE A 50 8.88 43.78 11.88
CA PHE A 50 9.22 42.51 11.23
C PHE A 50 8.34 41.37 11.72
N TYR A 51 8.05 41.29 13.01
CA TYR A 51 7.17 40.27 13.56
C TYR A 51 5.73 40.39 13.00
N LYS A 52 5.16 41.58 12.95
CA LYS A 52 3.82 41.78 12.39
C LYS A 52 3.75 41.41 10.92
N LEU A 53 4.74 41.78 10.14
CA LEU A 53 4.84 41.46 8.73
C LEU A 53 5.00 39.93 8.52
N TYR A 54 5.88 39.31 9.31
CA TYR A 54 6.11 37.87 9.24
C TYR A 54 4.85 37.09 9.63
N ALA A 55 4.15 37.48 10.69
CA ALA A 55 2.90 36.87 11.10
C ALA A 55 1.81 37.00 10.01
N ALA A 56 1.69 38.15 9.38
CA ALA A 56 0.73 38.36 8.29
C ALA A 56 1.02 37.50 7.07
N ILE A 57 2.29 37.39 6.68
CA ILE A 57 2.73 36.51 5.57
C ILE A 57 2.42 35.05 5.90
N THR A 58 2.72 34.59 7.12
CA THR A 58 2.49 33.22 7.55
C THR A 58 1.01 32.85 7.54
N VAL A 59 0.16 33.74 8.08
CA VAL A 59 -1.30 33.55 8.05
C VAL A 59 -1.80 33.54 6.61
N GLY A 60 -1.32 34.47 5.75
CA GLY A 60 -1.67 34.52 4.34
C GLY A 60 -1.32 33.22 3.59
N LEU A 61 -0.10 32.68 3.78
CA LEU A 61 0.32 31.42 3.17
C LEU A 61 -0.48 30.24 3.70
N PHE A 62 -0.82 30.23 4.98
CA PHE A 62 -1.67 29.21 5.59
C PHE A 62 -3.07 29.23 4.96
N LEU A 63 -3.72 30.38 4.88
CA LEU A 63 -5.01 30.53 4.23
C LEU A 63 -4.96 30.15 2.74
N LEU A 64 -3.92 30.57 2.03
CA LEU A 64 -3.71 30.20 0.63
C LEU A 64 -3.58 28.68 0.46
N SER A 65 -3.00 27.97 1.42
CA SER A 65 -2.90 26.51 1.40
C SER A 65 -4.26 25.80 1.42
N PHE A 66 -5.28 26.41 1.98
CA PHE A 66 -6.67 25.91 1.94
C PHE A 66 -7.40 26.31 0.67
N LEU A 67 -7.06 27.49 0.09
CA LEU A 67 -7.69 27.98 -1.13
C LEU A 67 -7.13 27.29 -2.40
N VAL A 68 -5.91 26.77 -2.34
CA VAL A 68 -5.36 25.93 -3.42
C VAL A 68 -6.09 24.60 -3.42
N ARG A 69 -7.31 24.62 -3.96
CA ARG A 69 -8.05 23.41 -4.32
C ARG A 69 -7.28 22.76 -5.49
N GLU A 70 -6.79 21.53 -5.29
CA GLU A 70 -6.32 20.77 -6.43
C GLU A 70 -7.47 20.72 -7.43
N ARG A 71 -7.36 21.44 -8.54
CA ARG A 71 -8.26 21.23 -9.67
C ARG A 71 -8.02 19.78 -10.11
N LYS A 72 -9.00 18.93 -9.85
CA LYS A 72 -9.08 17.64 -10.53
C LYS A 72 -9.10 18.02 -12.02
N PRO A 73 -8.26 17.44 -12.88
CA PRO A 73 -8.29 17.78 -14.30
C PRO A 73 -9.74 17.61 -14.78
N GLU A 74 -10.38 18.72 -15.13
CA GLU A 74 -11.70 18.73 -15.77
C GLU A 74 -11.51 18.07 -17.12
N GLY A 75 -12.09 16.89 -17.31
CA GLY A 75 -12.07 16.19 -18.58
C GLY A 75 -11.52 14.77 -18.55
N SER A 76 -11.02 14.24 -17.43
CA SER A 76 -10.86 12.80 -17.34
C SER A 76 -12.24 12.16 -17.26
N ALA A 77 -12.59 11.31 -18.22
CA ALA A 77 -13.70 10.37 -18.07
C ALA A 77 -13.68 9.79 -16.64
N PRO A 78 -14.84 9.58 -15.99
CA PRO A 78 -14.84 8.97 -14.68
C PRO A 78 -13.97 7.72 -14.75
N ALA A 79 -13.01 7.60 -13.83
CA ALA A 79 -12.15 6.43 -13.78
C ALA A 79 -13.08 5.20 -13.79
N PRO A 80 -12.80 4.18 -14.61
CA PRO A 80 -13.65 3.01 -14.69
C PRO A 80 -13.89 2.49 -13.27
N GLU A 81 -15.13 2.16 -12.97
CA GLU A 81 -15.49 1.62 -11.67
C GLU A 81 -14.70 0.34 -11.44
N MET A 82 -13.98 0.26 -10.32
CA MET A 82 -13.18 -0.90 -10.01
C MET A 82 -14.09 -2.07 -9.65
N THR A 83 -13.98 -3.17 -10.40
CA THR A 83 -14.76 -4.40 -10.20
C THR A 83 -13.83 -5.59 -9.97
N PHE A 84 -14.36 -6.64 -9.35
CA PHE A 84 -13.61 -7.83 -8.93
C PHE A 84 -14.27 -9.07 -9.52
N GLU A 85 -13.53 -9.77 -10.37
CA GLU A 85 -13.91 -11.05 -10.94
C GLU A 85 -13.25 -12.17 -10.15
N ARG A 86 -14.04 -13.03 -9.49
CA ARG A 86 -13.50 -14.19 -8.79
C ARG A 86 -13.10 -15.27 -9.80
N LEU A 87 -11.88 -15.76 -9.69
CA LEU A 87 -11.25 -16.70 -10.61
C LEU A 87 -11.18 -18.13 -10.09
N ASN A 88 -11.25 -18.32 -8.77
CA ASN A 88 -11.17 -19.65 -8.16
C ASN A 88 -12.56 -20.25 -7.96
N HIS A 89 -12.90 -21.16 -8.86
CA HIS A 89 -14.12 -21.96 -8.77
C HIS A 89 -13.76 -23.40 -8.43
N GLY A 90 -14.29 -23.95 -7.32
CA GLY A 90 -14.05 -25.33 -6.90
C GLY A 90 -12.69 -25.58 -6.23
N TRP A 91 -11.98 -24.55 -5.83
CA TRP A 91 -10.72 -24.67 -5.08
C TRP A 91 -10.43 -23.37 -4.32
N ASN A 92 -9.60 -23.49 -3.27
CA ASN A 92 -9.12 -22.34 -2.51
C ASN A 92 -7.83 -22.71 -1.76
N ALA A 93 -7.12 -21.71 -1.24
CA ALA A 93 -5.98 -21.96 -0.34
C ALA A 93 -6.45 -22.55 0.98
N GLY A 94 -5.67 -23.44 1.55
CA GLY A 94 -5.95 -24.00 2.87
C GLY A 94 -6.02 -22.90 3.93
N PRO A 95 -7.04 -22.89 4.79
CA PRO A 95 -7.24 -21.83 5.79
C PRO A 95 -6.12 -21.78 6.85
N ASN A 96 -5.35 -22.84 6.96
CA ASN A 96 -4.19 -22.95 7.86
C ASN A 96 -2.85 -22.98 7.11
N ALA A 97 -2.86 -22.71 5.80
CA ALA A 97 -1.64 -22.63 5.01
C ALA A 97 -0.85 -21.37 5.45
N ALA A 98 0.18 -21.60 6.23
CA ALA A 98 0.95 -20.52 6.86
C ALA A 98 1.88 -19.80 5.88
N GLU A 99 2.35 -20.47 4.82
CA GLU A 99 3.37 -19.88 3.93
C GLU A 99 3.02 -20.13 2.46
N VAL A 100 2.94 -19.02 1.74
CA VAL A 100 2.91 -19.04 0.27
C VAL A 100 4.35 -19.02 -0.22
N GLN A 101 4.73 -20.04 -0.97
CA GLN A 101 6.05 -20.06 -1.61
C GLN A 101 6.01 -19.29 -2.91
N VAL A 102 6.93 -18.35 -3.07
CA VAL A 102 7.06 -17.53 -4.28
C VAL A 102 8.34 -17.91 -5.00
N GLU A 103 8.22 -18.27 -6.28
CA GLU A 103 9.34 -18.56 -7.17
C GLU A 103 9.34 -17.55 -8.32
N VAL A 104 10.43 -16.80 -8.45
CA VAL A 104 10.60 -15.80 -9.52
C VAL A 104 11.52 -16.37 -10.59
N SER A 105 10.97 -16.56 -11.80
CA SER A 105 11.70 -16.97 -12.99
C SER A 105 11.38 -15.99 -14.13
N ALA A 106 12.01 -14.81 -14.08
CA ALA A 106 11.69 -13.73 -14.99
C ALA A 106 11.59 -14.18 -16.47
N PRO A 107 10.55 -13.79 -17.21
CA PRO A 107 9.54 -12.77 -16.87
C PRO A 107 8.33 -13.31 -16.07
N ASN A 108 8.39 -14.52 -15.55
CA ASN A 108 7.28 -15.16 -14.87
C ASN A 108 7.49 -15.22 -13.36
N ILE A 109 6.39 -15.36 -12.62
CA ILE A 109 6.39 -15.64 -11.19
C ILE A 109 5.40 -16.77 -10.92
N ALA A 110 5.76 -17.69 -10.04
CA ALA A 110 4.87 -18.74 -9.57
C ALA A 110 4.65 -18.62 -8.06
N ILE A 111 3.42 -18.87 -7.62
CA ILE A 111 3.09 -19.04 -6.22
C ILE A 111 2.58 -20.45 -5.99
N ARG A 112 3.05 -21.08 -4.90
CA ARG A 112 2.66 -22.43 -4.49
C ARG A 112 2.07 -22.37 -3.10
N PHE A 113 0.95 -23.07 -2.90
CA PHE A 113 0.25 -23.09 -1.62
C PHE A 113 -0.56 -24.38 -1.46
N PRO A 114 -0.80 -24.86 -0.22
CA PRO A 114 -1.66 -26.01 0.07
C PRO A 114 -3.13 -25.69 -0.25
N LEU A 115 -3.84 -26.70 -0.77
CA LEU A 115 -5.27 -26.60 -1.08
C LEU A 115 -6.15 -26.81 0.16
N ASN A 116 -7.35 -26.22 0.14
CA ASN A 116 -8.34 -26.36 1.18
C ASN A 116 -9.11 -27.68 1.07
N THR A 117 -8.58 -28.72 1.68
CA THR A 117 -9.17 -30.04 1.69
C THR A 117 -10.41 -30.18 2.59
N LEU A 118 -10.68 -29.19 3.45
CA LEU A 118 -11.87 -29.17 4.31
C LEU A 118 -13.11 -28.72 3.54
N GLN A 119 -12.94 -27.78 2.62
CA GLN A 119 -14.04 -27.24 1.82
C GLN A 119 -14.20 -28.01 0.49
N PHE A 120 -13.13 -28.54 -0.07
CA PHE A 120 -13.09 -29.19 -1.37
C PHE A 120 -12.59 -30.64 -1.22
N PRO A 121 -13.53 -31.61 -1.06
CA PRO A 121 -13.19 -33.02 -0.76
C PRO A 121 -12.52 -33.76 -1.90
N GLU A 122 -12.46 -33.19 -3.09
CA GLU A 122 -11.69 -33.70 -4.24
C GLU A 122 -10.18 -33.57 -4.07
N PHE A 123 -9.73 -32.76 -3.10
CA PHE A 123 -8.32 -32.62 -2.73
C PHE A 123 -8.01 -33.40 -1.44
N HIS A 124 -6.76 -33.82 -1.32
CA HIS A 124 -6.25 -34.58 -0.18
C HIS A 124 -5.16 -33.79 0.57
N PRO A 125 -4.92 -34.10 1.85
CA PRO A 125 -3.81 -33.53 2.58
C PRO A 125 -2.48 -33.69 1.83
N GLY A 126 -1.77 -32.61 1.63
CA GLY A 126 -0.53 -32.54 0.85
C GLY A 126 -0.73 -32.12 -0.61
N ASP A 127 -1.98 -32.03 -1.10
CA ASP A 127 -2.24 -31.47 -2.42
C ASP A 127 -1.99 -29.95 -2.41
N GLU A 128 -1.37 -29.45 -3.46
CA GLU A 128 -1.02 -28.04 -3.62
C GLU A 128 -1.54 -27.48 -4.94
N ALA A 129 -1.74 -26.19 -4.97
CA ALA A 129 -1.91 -25.44 -6.20
C ALA A 129 -0.65 -24.64 -6.52
N VAL A 130 -0.38 -24.53 -7.83
CA VAL A 130 0.65 -23.66 -8.38
C VAL A 130 -0.04 -22.70 -9.36
N LEU A 131 -0.05 -21.41 -9.05
CA LEU A 131 -0.43 -20.34 -9.96
C LEU A 131 0.83 -19.75 -10.58
N THR A 132 0.95 -19.83 -11.89
CA THR A 132 2.04 -19.22 -12.64
C THR A 132 1.52 -18.00 -13.37
N PHE A 133 2.07 -16.83 -13.07
CA PHE A 133 1.74 -15.56 -13.71
C PHE A 133 2.77 -15.25 -14.79
N HIS A 134 2.30 -15.08 -16.03
CA HIS A 134 3.15 -14.88 -17.19
C HIS A 134 3.38 -13.41 -17.48
N SER A 135 4.59 -13.07 -17.91
CA SER A 135 4.99 -11.70 -18.21
C SER A 135 4.62 -10.74 -17.08
N CYS A 136 5.10 -11.06 -15.89
CA CYS A 136 4.86 -10.29 -14.69
C CYS A 136 5.74 -9.04 -14.66
N LEU A 137 5.11 -7.86 -14.49
CA LEU A 137 5.83 -6.60 -14.30
C LEU A 137 6.38 -6.51 -12.89
N GLN A 138 5.50 -6.74 -11.90
CA GLN A 138 5.80 -6.62 -10.49
C GLN A 138 4.79 -7.39 -9.64
N TYR A 139 5.19 -7.71 -8.43
CA TYR A 139 4.31 -8.32 -7.43
C TYR A 139 4.57 -7.75 -6.04
N ARG A 140 3.71 -8.11 -5.12
CA ARG A 140 3.93 -7.98 -3.67
C ARG A 140 3.37 -9.20 -2.95
N LEU A 141 3.96 -9.50 -1.81
CA LEU A 141 3.44 -10.44 -0.83
C LEU A 141 3.64 -9.79 0.55
N GLY A 142 2.59 -9.68 1.34
CA GLY A 142 2.66 -9.02 2.63
C GLY A 142 1.29 -8.60 3.16
N PRO A 143 1.24 -7.68 4.12
CA PRO A 143 -0.01 -7.30 4.78
C PRO A 143 -1.07 -6.77 3.79
N PRO A 144 -2.36 -6.88 4.15
CA PRO A 144 -2.84 -7.39 5.42
C PRO A 144 -2.90 -8.91 5.49
N ASN A 145 -2.81 -9.45 6.72
CA ASN A 145 -3.24 -10.79 7.07
C ASN A 145 -4.75 -10.80 7.35
N ASP A 146 -5.31 -11.95 7.75
CA ASP A 146 -6.73 -12.12 8.06
C ASP A 146 -7.21 -11.20 9.19
N GLU A 147 -6.45 -11.02 10.26
CA GLU A 147 -6.76 -10.08 11.34
C GLU A 147 -6.76 -8.63 10.82
N GLY A 148 -5.75 -8.25 10.06
CA GLY A 148 -5.67 -6.93 9.43
C GLY A 148 -6.87 -6.64 8.54
N PHE A 149 -7.32 -7.63 7.78
CA PHE A 149 -8.49 -7.51 6.93
C PHE A 149 -9.80 -7.40 7.73
N HIS A 150 -10.06 -8.34 8.64
CA HIS A 150 -11.36 -8.45 9.34
C HIS A 150 -11.50 -7.49 10.51
N VAL A 151 -10.45 -7.35 11.33
CA VAL A 151 -10.51 -6.59 12.58
C VAL A 151 -10.10 -5.13 12.36
N PHE A 152 -8.98 -4.91 11.68
CA PHE A 152 -8.40 -3.57 11.55
C PHE A 152 -8.79 -2.83 10.28
N GLY A 153 -9.48 -3.50 9.34
CA GLY A 153 -9.94 -2.88 8.09
C GLY A 153 -8.81 -2.37 7.19
N GLN A 154 -7.65 -3.01 7.23
CA GLN A 154 -6.44 -2.54 6.55
C GLN A 154 -6.43 -2.81 5.04
N SER A 155 -7.33 -3.67 4.53
CA SER A 155 -7.41 -3.91 3.10
C SER A 155 -8.07 -2.74 2.38
N ARG A 156 -7.43 -2.23 1.33
CA ARG A 156 -7.97 -1.20 0.45
C ARG A 156 -9.20 -1.65 -0.34
N PHE A 157 -9.49 -2.96 -0.38
CA PHE A 157 -10.61 -3.55 -1.13
C PHE A 157 -11.73 -4.11 -0.25
N ARG A 158 -11.62 -4.05 1.09
CA ARG A 158 -12.55 -4.64 2.04
C ARG A 158 -14.02 -4.29 1.77
N ASP A 159 -14.29 -3.02 1.51
CA ASP A 159 -15.68 -2.52 1.35
C ASP A 159 -16.18 -2.63 -0.10
N ARG A 160 -15.49 -3.41 -0.94
CA ARG A 160 -15.80 -3.56 -2.37
C ARG A 160 -16.32 -4.97 -2.75
N GLY A 161 -16.80 -5.72 -1.77
CA GLY A 161 -17.39 -7.04 -2.01
C GLY A 161 -16.41 -8.19 -2.20
N VAL A 162 -15.10 -7.95 -1.99
CA VAL A 162 -14.10 -9.03 -1.98
C VAL A 162 -14.21 -9.85 -0.71
N GLN A 163 -14.02 -11.16 -0.84
CA GLN A 163 -14.02 -12.11 0.27
C GLN A 163 -12.59 -12.58 0.55
N TRP A 164 -12.31 -12.80 1.83
CA TRP A 164 -11.04 -13.38 2.25
C TRP A 164 -10.89 -14.82 1.74
N GLY A 165 -9.69 -15.18 1.35
CA GLY A 165 -9.39 -16.53 0.85
C GLY A 165 -9.70 -16.74 -0.63
N GLU A 166 -10.19 -15.73 -1.35
CA GLU A 166 -10.56 -15.84 -2.75
C GLU A 166 -9.52 -15.17 -3.66
N PHE A 167 -9.43 -15.70 -4.89
CA PHE A 167 -8.54 -15.20 -5.95
C PHE A 167 -9.32 -14.37 -6.97
N TYR A 168 -8.84 -13.17 -7.26
CA TYR A 168 -9.53 -12.21 -8.11
C TYR A 168 -8.66 -11.65 -9.24
N GLN A 169 -9.31 -11.31 -10.35
CA GLN A 169 -8.84 -10.29 -11.28
C GLN A 169 -9.52 -8.96 -10.93
N VAL A 170 -8.73 -7.89 -10.83
CA VAL A 170 -9.22 -6.54 -10.52
C VAL A 170 -9.29 -5.74 -11.81
N HIS A 171 -10.50 -5.42 -12.25
CA HIS A 171 -10.75 -4.57 -13.41
C HIS A 171 -10.84 -3.10 -12.99
N GLY A 172 -10.43 -2.18 -13.85
CA GLY A 172 -10.39 -0.75 -13.54
C GLY A 172 -9.47 -0.40 -12.37
N SER A 173 -8.46 -1.23 -12.14
CA SER A 173 -7.52 -1.08 -11.04
C SER A 173 -6.73 0.23 -11.12
N ASP A 174 -6.51 0.83 -9.97
CA ASP A 174 -5.69 2.02 -9.74
C ASP A 174 -4.20 1.72 -9.53
N TRP A 175 -3.75 0.54 -9.92
CA TRP A 175 -2.40 0.05 -9.64
C TRP A 175 -1.27 0.98 -10.12
N ARG A 176 -1.51 1.76 -11.17
CA ARG A 176 -0.55 2.78 -11.66
C ARG A 176 -0.33 3.91 -10.67
N GLU A 177 -1.33 4.18 -9.83
CA GLU A 177 -1.29 5.23 -8.82
C GLU A 177 -0.94 4.66 -7.44
N ILE A 178 -1.47 3.47 -7.13
CA ILE A 178 -1.40 2.84 -5.81
C ILE A 178 -1.07 1.35 -5.97
N PHE A 179 0.22 1.03 -5.93
CA PHE A 179 0.70 -0.34 -5.75
C PHE A 179 1.73 -0.34 -4.62
N PRO A 180 1.36 -0.79 -3.42
CA PRO A 180 2.23 -0.69 -2.25
C PRO A 180 3.41 -1.65 -2.35
N ASP A 181 4.59 -1.18 -1.99
CA ASP A 181 5.82 -1.97 -1.84
C ASP A 181 6.09 -2.97 -2.98
N PRO A 182 6.14 -2.52 -4.26
CA PRO A 182 6.28 -3.42 -5.39
C PRO A 182 7.67 -4.05 -5.45
N ILE A 183 7.71 -5.35 -5.72
CA ILE A 183 8.93 -6.09 -6.07
C ILE A 183 8.92 -6.24 -7.60
N PRO A 184 9.85 -5.60 -8.33
CA PRO A 184 9.90 -5.69 -9.78
C PRO A 184 10.36 -7.06 -10.25
N VAL A 185 9.76 -7.57 -11.33
CA VAL A 185 10.13 -8.85 -11.96
C VAL A 185 10.77 -8.61 -13.32
N SER A 186 10.03 -8.01 -14.25
CA SER A 186 10.51 -7.75 -15.61
C SER A 186 9.72 -6.62 -16.26
N PRO A 187 10.35 -5.73 -17.03
CA PRO A 187 9.62 -4.72 -17.80
C PRO A 187 8.61 -5.36 -18.74
N GLN A 188 7.37 -4.86 -18.73
CA GLN A 188 6.27 -5.35 -19.58
C GLN A 188 5.47 -4.18 -20.14
N PRO A 189 4.86 -4.32 -21.35
CA PRO A 189 3.93 -3.32 -21.87
C PRO A 189 2.70 -3.23 -20.98
N GLU A 190 2.37 -2.03 -20.53
CA GLU A 190 1.31 -1.79 -19.54
C GLU A 190 -0.09 -2.12 -20.05
N GLU A 191 -0.31 -2.01 -21.37
CA GLU A 191 -1.62 -2.21 -21.99
C GLU A 191 -2.14 -3.64 -21.88
N ALA A 192 -1.23 -4.62 -21.76
CA ALA A 192 -1.54 -6.04 -21.64
C ALA A 192 -1.68 -6.53 -20.20
N LEU A 193 -1.36 -5.68 -19.22
CA LEU A 193 -1.31 -6.10 -17.84
C LEU A 193 -2.69 -6.15 -17.18
N ARG A 194 -2.90 -7.19 -16.41
CA ARG A 194 -4.04 -7.43 -15.55
C ARG A 194 -3.57 -7.41 -14.10
N HIS A 195 -4.42 -6.93 -13.22
CA HIS A 195 -4.15 -6.92 -11.79
C HIS A 195 -4.80 -8.15 -11.14
N TYR A 196 -3.99 -9.00 -10.52
CA TYR A 196 -4.42 -10.18 -9.78
C TYR A 196 -4.25 -9.95 -8.28
N LEU A 197 -5.22 -10.44 -7.50
CA LEU A 197 -5.29 -10.29 -6.05
C LEU A 197 -5.67 -11.63 -5.44
N PHE A 198 -4.92 -12.11 -4.44
CA PHE A 198 -5.23 -13.30 -3.68
C PHE A 198 -4.97 -13.10 -2.19
N TYR A 199 -5.97 -13.41 -1.38
CA TYR A 199 -5.87 -13.35 0.07
C TYR A 199 -5.51 -14.73 0.64
N PHE A 200 -4.37 -14.80 1.35
CA PHE A 200 -3.93 -15.95 2.13
C PHE A 200 -4.08 -15.64 3.62
N LYS A 201 -3.97 -16.66 4.48
CA LYS A 201 -4.13 -16.47 5.93
C LYS A 201 -3.27 -15.35 6.50
N ASP A 202 -1.98 -15.40 6.25
CA ASP A 202 -1.01 -14.50 6.88
C ASP A 202 -0.59 -13.34 5.97
N GLU A 203 -0.92 -13.41 4.68
CA GLU A 203 -0.45 -12.48 3.67
C GLU A 203 -1.46 -12.25 2.55
N THR A 204 -1.32 -11.12 1.88
CA THR A 204 -2.02 -10.78 0.64
C THR A 204 -1.03 -10.76 -0.50
N PHE A 205 -1.30 -11.53 -1.54
CA PHE A 205 -0.56 -11.51 -2.78
C PHE A 205 -1.25 -10.62 -3.80
N GLU A 206 -0.50 -9.76 -4.45
CA GLU A 206 -0.94 -8.97 -5.61
C GLU A 206 0.13 -9.01 -6.70
N CYS A 207 -0.26 -9.10 -7.97
CA CYS A 207 0.68 -8.95 -9.07
C CYS A 207 0.03 -8.31 -10.30
N LEU A 208 0.91 -7.80 -11.17
CA LEU A 208 0.57 -7.27 -12.49
C LEU A 208 1.21 -8.17 -13.53
N ALA A 209 0.40 -8.95 -14.24
CA ALA A 209 0.85 -9.92 -15.22
C ALA A 209 -0.10 -9.98 -16.42
N GLN A 210 0.34 -10.50 -17.55
CA GLN A 210 -0.50 -10.60 -18.75
C GLN A 210 -1.55 -11.70 -18.64
N SER A 211 -1.19 -12.84 -18.02
CA SER A 211 -2.06 -13.98 -17.84
C SER A 211 -1.60 -14.84 -16.65
N TYR A 212 -2.39 -15.86 -16.33
CA TYR A 212 -1.99 -16.87 -15.37
C TYR A 212 -2.40 -18.25 -15.84
N ASP A 213 -1.70 -19.27 -15.32
CA ASP A 213 -2.05 -20.69 -15.41
C ASP A 213 -2.17 -21.29 -14.00
N LEU A 214 -3.10 -22.22 -13.85
CA LEU A 214 -3.30 -22.98 -12.62
C LEU A 214 -2.96 -24.45 -12.85
N ARG A 215 -2.19 -25.02 -11.92
CA ARG A 215 -1.89 -26.45 -11.90
C ARG A 215 -2.05 -26.98 -10.49
N PHE A 216 -2.72 -28.14 -10.35
CA PHE A 216 -2.77 -28.90 -9.11
C PHE A 216 -1.64 -29.92 -9.07
N VAL A 217 -0.95 -30.00 -7.95
CA VAL A 217 0.13 -30.96 -7.66
C VAL A 217 -0.38 -31.87 -6.57
N ARG A 218 -0.47 -33.17 -6.84
CA ARG A 218 -0.88 -34.16 -5.85
C ARG A 218 0.26 -34.41 -4.86
N GLY A 219 -0.08 -34.41 -3.57
CA GLY A 219 0.83 -34.79 -2.51
C GLY A 219 1.24 -36.27 -2.67
N GLU A 220 2.46 -36.58 -2.31
CA GLU A 220 2.86 -37.97 -2.19
C GLU A 220 2.04 -38.63 -1.08
N THR A 221 1.14 -39.53 -1.45
CA THR A 221 0.45 -40.37 -0.46
C THR A 221 1.50 -41.16 0.27
N GLN A 222 1.77 -40.86 1.54
CA GLN A 222 2.58 -41.76 2.37
C GLN A 222 1.88 -43.10 2.34
N ARG A 223 2.42 -44.03 1.56
CA ARG A 223 2.08 -45.42 1.67
C ARG A 223 2.50 -45.82 3.09
N THR A 224 1.53 -45.81 4.00
CA THR A 224 1.69 -46.49 5.27
C THR A 224 2.01 -47.96 4.92
N GLY A 225 3.29 -48.25 4.94
CA GLY A 225 3.79 -49.63 4.82
C GLY A 225 3.14 -50.42 5.94
N GLY A 226 2.18 -51.22 5.58
CA GLY A 226 1.65 -52.26 6.47
C GLY A 226 2.82 -53.13 6.91
N GLY A 227 3.29 -52.85 8.11
CA GLY A 227 4.20 -53.76 8.80
C GLY A 227 3.45 -55.08 9.03
N GLU A 228 3.73 -56.03 8.18
CA GLU A 228 3.34 -57.44 8.36
C GLU A 228 4.04 -57.92 9.60
N CYS A 229 3.29 -58.02 10.68
CA CYS A 229 3.73 -58.63 11.92
C CYS A 229 3.80 -60.14 11.67
N GLN A 230 4.95 -60.64 11.27
CA GLN A 230 5.20 -62.12 11.28
C GLN A 230 5.37 -62.57 12.74
N ARG A 231 4.56 -63.55 13.09
CA ARG A 231 4.60 -64.30 14.34
C ARG A 231 5.80 -65.23 14.39
#